data_88a1aaef30a4ec47a8e8518dcefb2e01
#
_entry.id   88a1aaef30a4ec47a8e8518dcefb2e01
#
_cell.length_a   1.000
_cell.length_b   1.000
_cell.length_c   1.000
_cell.angle_alpha   90.00
_cell.angle_beta   90.00
_cell.angle_gamma   90.00
#
_symmetry.space_group_name_H-M   'P 1'
#
loop_
_entity.id
_entity.type
_entity.pdbx_description
1 polymer ?
#
loop_
_entity_poly.entity_id
_entity_poly.type
_entity_poly.pdbx_seq_one_letter_code
_entity_poly.pdbx_strand_id
1 'polypeptide(L)'
;MDIRRWAFGIGPVAAAAGLGGLGARNAAQVYGRLGKPRWAPPAAAFGPVWSALYVSIAAAGWRLARGTSPATRTLHLTQLALNAAWPAAFFAARNRGASLAVIGALDVALTAEVLRLRREDPVTAALLLPYLVWTGYATALNAGVEESSAPTGSHPR
;
A
#
# COMPACT_ATOMS: atom_id res chain seq x y z
N MET A 1 -27.98 -2.39 12.17
CA MET A 1 -26.55 -2.18 11.77
C MET A 1 -26.18 -3.30 10.79
N ASP A 2 -25.80 -2.98 9.58
CA ASP A 2 -25.60 -3.99 8.52
C ASP A 2 -24.24 -4.65 8.70
N ILE A 3 -24.20 -5.86 9.28
CA ILE A 3 -23.00 -6.62 9.59
C ILE A 3 -22.12 -6.86 8.35
N ARG A 4 -22.74 -6.97 7.17
CA ARG A 4 -22.03 -7.16 5.89
C ARG A 4 -21.14 -5.96 5.56
N ARG A 5 -21.60 -4.74 5.87
CA ARG A 5 -20.81 -3.51 5.61
C ARG A 5 -19.62 -3.40 6.56
N TRP A 6 -19.79 -3.82 7.80
CA TRP A 6 -18.68 -3.88 8.75
C TRP A 6 -17.68 -4.96 8.35
N ALA A 7 -18.16 -6.16 8.07
CA ALA A 7 -17.30 -7.30 7.73
C ALA A 7 -16.54 -7.09 6.40
N PHE A 8 -17.12 -6.38 5.45
CA PHE A 8 -16.51 -6.19 4.13
C PHE A 8 -15.87 -4.81 3.95
N GLY A 9 -16.41 -3.76 4.56
CA GLY A 9 -15.90 -2.40 4.41
C GLY A 9 -14.78 -2.07 5.37
N ILE A 10 -15.02 -2.18 6.68
CA ILE A 10 -14.08 -1.71 7.71
C ILE A 10 -13.13 -2.81 8.17
N GLY A 11 -13.63 -4.03 8.37
CA GLY A 11 -12.84 -5.14 8.92
C GLY A 11 -11.56 -5.44 8.13
N PRO A 12 -11.64 -5.71 6.80
CA PRO A 12 -10.46 -5.98 5.98
C PRO A 12 -9.49 -4.80 5.93
N VAL A 13 -9.98 -3.55 5.90
CA VAL A 13 -9.13 -2.36 5.90
C VAL A 13 -8.40 -2.20 7.23
N ALA A 14 -9.11 -2.40 8.37
CA ALA A 14 -8.48 -2.37 9.68
C ALA A 14 -7.43 -3.49 9.85
N ALA A 15 -7.72 -4.68 9.33
CA ALA A 15 -6.77 -5.79 9.31
C ALA A 15 -5.53 -5.46 8.47
N ALA A 16 -5.72 -4.91 7.26
CA ALA A 16 -4.62 -4.50 6.39
C ALA A 16 -3.76 -3.40 7.04
N ALA A 17 -4.39 -2.38 7.64
CA ALA A 17 -3.69 -1.31 8.35
C ALA A 17 -2.90 -1.86 9.56
N GLY A 18 -3.49 -2.75 10.35
CA GLY A 18 -2.84 -3.37 11.50
C GLY A 18 -1.65 -4.26 11.11
N LEU A 19 -1.84 -5.15 10.15
CA LEU A 19 -0.77 -6.04 9.65
C LEU A 19 0.34 -5.26 8.96
N GLY A 20 -0.02 -4.27 8.12
CA GLY A 20 0.94 -3.38 7.47
C GLY A 20 1.73 -2.57 8.51
N GLY A 21 1.09 -2.04 9.54
CA GLY A 21 1.72 -1.36 10.66
C GLY A 21 2.70 -2.25 11.44
N LEU A 22 2.35 -3.53 11.64
CA LEU A 22 3.27 -4.51 12.22
C LEU A 22 4.50 -4.75 11.35
N GLY A 23 4.33 -4.84 10.02
CA GLY A 23 5.44 -4.97 9.06
C GLY A 23 6.32 -3.71 9.01
N ALA A 24 5.73 -2.55 9.26
CA ALA A 24 6.40 -1.24 9.22
C ALA A 24 6.99 -0.78 10.57
N ARG A 25 7.03 -1.61 11.61
CA ARG A 25 7.53 -1.21 12.95
C ARG A 25 8.90 -0.55 12.94
N ASN A 26 9.78 -0.98 12.04
CA ASN A 26 11.13 -0.45 11.89
C ASN A 26 11.26 0.53 10.71
N ALA A 27 10.14 0.99 10.14
CA ALA A 27 10.12 1.78 8.91
C ALA A 27 10.97 3.06 9.02
N ALA A 28 10.87 3.79 10.12
CA ALA A 28 11.63 5.02 10.32
C ALA A 28 13.14 4.78 10.30
N GLN A 29 13.61 3.71 10.96
CA GLN A 29 15.03 3.35 11.00
C GLN A 29 15.52 2.85 9.63
N VAL A 30 14.76 1.96 8.99
CA VAL A 30 15.12 1.41 7.68
C VAL A 30 15.13 2.53 6.65
N TYR A 31 14.05 3.32 6.57
CA TYR A 31 13.93 4.42 5.64
C TYR A 31 15.02 5.50 5.84
N GLY A 32 15.41 5.76 7.10
CA GLY A 32 16.51 6.68 7.42
C GLY A 32 17.86 6.28 6.85
N ARG A 33 18.12 4.97 6.69
CA ARG A 33 19.38 4.41 6.20
C ARG A 33 19.43 4.17 4.70
N LEU A 34 18.33 4.30 3.99
CA LEU A 34 18.29 4.09 2.54
C LEU A 34 18.91 5.26 1.79
N GLY A 35 19.66 4.98 0.74
CA GLY A 35 19.99 5.94 -0.30
C GLY A 35 18.71 6.31 -1.06
N LYS A 36 18.21 7.54 -0.84
CA LYS A 36 16.90 7.97 -1.36
C LYS A 36 17.07 8.97 -2.50
N PRO A 37 16.23 8.90 -3.53
CA PRO A 37 16.18 9.96 -4.54
C PRO A 37 15.78 11.30 -3.92
N ARG A 38 16.17 12.41 -4.55
CA ARG A 38 15.90 13.76 -4.04
C ARG A 38 14.42 14.09 -3.87
N TRP A 39 13.55 13.40 -4.59
CA TRP A 39 12.10 13.56 -4.54
C TRP A 39 11.43 12.67 -3.49
N ALA A 40 12.20 11.89 -2.73
CA ALA A 40 11.64 11.05 -1.67
C ALA A 40 11.04 11.90 -0.54
N PRO A 41 9.83 11.56 -0.03
CA PRO A 41 9.18 12.35 1.00
C PRO A 41 9.89 12.17 2.35
N PRO A 42 9.76 13.13 3.28
CA PRO A 42 10.22 12.92 4.63
C PRO A 42 9.45 11.80 5.31
N ALA A 43 10.10 11.03 6.19
CA ALA A 43 9.48 9.89 6.89
C ALA A 43 8.18 10.29 7.63
N ALA A 44 8.10 11.49 8.15
CA ALA A 44 6.92 12.01 8.84
C ALA A 44 5.67 12.15 7.95
N ALA A 45 5.83 12.19 6.62
CA ALA A 45 4.70 12.30 5.69
C ALA A 45 3.89 10.99 5.57
N PHE A 46 4.52 9.84 5.79
CA PHE A 46 3.86 8.54 5.58
C PHE A 46 2.65 8.33 6.50
N GLY A 47 2.74 8.68 7.79
CA GLY A 47 1.66 8.49 8.75
C GLY A 47 0.37 9.21 8.35
N PRO A 48 0.37 10.53 8.18
CA PRO A 48 -0.81 11.29 7.76
C PRO A 48 -1.37 10.83 6.42
N VAL A 49 -0.52 10.56 5.43
CA VAL A 49 -0.96 10.10 4.10
C VAL A 49 -1.67 8.75 4.21
N TRP A 50 -1.06 7.75 4.84
CA TRP A 50 -1.69 6.44 5.01
C TRP A 50 -2.99 6.51 5.81
N SER A 51 -3.06 7.36 6.84
CA SER A 51 -4.31 7.57 7.60
C SER A 51 -5.45 8.07 6.70
N ALA A 52 -5.19 9.08 5.87
CA ALA A 52 -6.18 9.59 4.93
C ALA A 52 -6.57 8.53 3.88
N LEU A 53 -5.60 7.76 3.36
CA LEU A 53 -5.85 6.70 2.39
C LEU A 53 -6.70 5.58 3.00
N TYR A 54 -6.42 5.12 4.22
CA TYR A 54 -7.23 4.09 4.87
C TYR A 54 -8.66 4.53 5.11
N VAL A 55 -8.91 5.81 5.42
CA VAL A 55 -10.28 6.35 5.50
C VAL A 55 -10.97 6.25 4.14
N SER A 56 -10.29 6.64 3.06
CA SER A 56 -10.84 6.58 1.71
C SER A 56 -11.10 5.13 1.26
N ILE A 57 -10.19 4.21 1.53
CA ILE A 57 -10.32 2.78 1.23
C ILE A 57 -11.48 2.16 2.05
N ALA A 58 -11.64 2.54 3.32
CA ALA A 58 -12.75 2.07 4.15
C ALA A 58 -14.11 2.58 3.61
N ALA A 59 -14.18 3.83 3.16
CA ALA A 59 -15.36 4.39 2.51
C ALA A 59 -15.68 3.64 1.20
N ALA A 60 -14.67 3.30 0.40
CA ALA A 60 -14.81 2.48 -0.80
C ALA A 60 -15.35 1.08 -0.44
N GLY A 61 -14.73 0.37 0.50
CA GLY A 61 -15.18 -0.95 0.95
C GLY A 61 -16.61 -0.95 1.49
N TRP A 62 -17.00 0.09 2.23
CA TRP A 62 -18.36 0.27 2.71
C TRP A 62 -19.39 0.38 1.57
N ARG A 63 -19.01 1.04 0.48
CA ARG A 63 -19.86 1.15 -0.71
C ARG A 63 -19.92 -0.16 -1.49
N LEU A 64 -18.79 -0.88 -1.62
CA LEU A 64 -18.72 -2.20 -2.28
C LEU A 64 -19.69 -3.22 -1.68
N ALA A 65 -19.97 -3.14 -0.39
CA ALA A 65 -20.92 -4.02 0.28
C ALA A 65 -22.37 -3.85 -0.21
N ARG A 66 -22.69 -2.78 -0.96
CA ARG A 66 -24.05 -2.47 -1.43
C ARG A 66 -24.46 -3.17 -2.71
N GLY A 67 -23.56 -3.77 -3.48
CA GLY A 67 -24.02 -4.46 -4.68
C GLY A 67 -23.08 -4.48 -5.87
N THR A 68 -21.76 -4.43 -5.66
CA THR A 68 -20.78 -4.63 -6.74
C THR A 68 -20.63 -6.11 -7.11
N SER A 69 -20.01 -6.37 -8.27
CA SER A 69 -19.77 -7.73 -8.75
C SER A 69 -18.83 -8.51 -7.80
N PRO A 70 -18.96 -9.86 -7.74
CA PRO A 70 -18.03 -10.69 -6.97
C PRO A 70 -16.57 -10.46 -7.37
N ALA A 71 -16.29 -10.28 -8.67
CA ALA A 71 -14.95 -10.04 -9.18
C ALA A 71 -14.34 -8.75 -8.64
N THR A 72 -15.12 -7.66 -8.56
CA THR A 72 -14.68 -6.38 -7.99
C THR A 72 -14.38 -6.52 -6.49
N ARG A 73 -15.22 -7.26 -5.75
CA ARG A 73 -14.95 -7.55 -4.32
C ARG A 73 -13.69 -8.39 -4.11
N THR A 74 -13.44 -9.36 -4.97
CA THR A 74 -12.21 -10.17 -4.93
C THR A 74 -10.99 -9.27 -5.15
N LEU A 75 -11.02 -8.38 -6.15
CA LEU A 75 -9.94 -7.43 -6.39
C LEU A 75 -9.69 -6.53 -5.18
N HIS A 76 -10.76 -6.04 -4.53
CA HIS A 76 -10.64 -5.23 -3.31
C HIS A 76 -9.94 -5.97 -2.17
N LEU A 77 -10.29 -7.22 -1.92
CA LEU A 77 -9.63 -8.03 -0.90
C LEU A 77 -8.19 -8.38 -1.28
N THR A 78 -7.95 -8.67 -2.55
CA THR A 78 -6.61 -8.98 -3.06
C THR A 78 -5.66 -7.79 -2.89
N GLN A 79 -6.09 -6.58 -3.29
CA GLN A 79 -5.24 -5.41 -3.13
C GLN A 79 -5.00 -5.06 -1.65
N LEU A 80 -5.96 -5.28 -0.75
CA LEU A 80 -5.76 -5.11 0.69
C LEU A 80 -4.77 -6.11 1.27
N ALA A 81 -4.82 -7.37 0.83
CA ALA A 81 -3.85 -8.38 1.25
C ALA A 81 -2.42 -8.03 0.79
N LEU A 82 -2.27 -7.56 -0.45
CA LEU A 82 -0.99 -7.10 -1.00
C LEU A 82 -0.49 -5.84 -0.30
N ASN A 83 -1.39 -4.90 0.03
CA ASN A 83 -1.09 -3.72 0.83
C ASN A 83 -0.52 -4.10 2.20
N ALA A 84 -1.13 -5.07 2.89
CA ALA A 84 -0.65 -5.56 4.18
C ALA A 84 0.71 -6.27 4.09
N ALA A 85 0.97 -6.98 2.99
CA ALA A 85 2.19 -7.75 2.78
C ALA A 85 3.40 -6.88 2.42
N TRP A 86 3.20 -5.79 1.69
CA TRP A 86 4.29 -4.96 1.20
C TRP A 86 5.21 -4.40 2.29
N PRO A 87 4.73 -3.83 3.42
CA PRO A 87 5.60 -3.33 4.47
C PRO A 87 6.48 -4.42 5.11
N ALA A 88 5.96 -5.64 5.21
CA ALA A 88 6.73 -6.77 5.69
C ALA A 88 7.87 -7.14 4.73
N ALA A 89 7.61 -7.16 3.42
CA ALA A 89 8.63 -7.42 2.40
C ALA A 89 9.69 -6.31 2.35
N PHE A 90 9.27 -5.05 2.43
CA PHE A 90 10.15 -3.89 2.29
C PHE A 90 10.96 -3.59 3.57
N PHE A 91 10.29 -3.48 4.72
CA PHE A 91 10.92 -3.02 5.97
C PHE A 91 11.42 -4.17 6.84
N ALA A 92 10.68 -5.27 6.94
CA ALA A 92 11.05 -6.38 7.81
C ALA A 92 12.03 -7.34 7.11
N ALA A 93 11.67 -7.86 5.94
CA ALA A 93 12.51 -8.80 5.19
C ALA A 93 13.64 -8.10 4.42
N ARG A 94 13.53 -6.79 4.17
CA ARG A 94 14.48 -5.99 3.37
C ARG A 94 14.76 -6.62 2.00
N ASN A 95 13.77 -7.27 1.43
CA ASN A 95 13.89 -7.93 0.14
C ASN A 95 13.30 -7.02 -0.94
N ARG A 96 14.18 -6.29 -1.63
CA ARG A 96 13.79 -5.34 -2.67
C ARG A 96 13.03 -6.00 -3.81
N GLY A 97 13.47 -7.16 -4.29
CA GLY A 97 12.81 -7.88 -5.38
C GLY A 97 11.39 -8.31 -4.98
N ALA A 98 11.24 -8.92 -3.80
CA ALA A 98 9.94 -9.31 -3.29
C ALA A 98 9.03 -8.09 -3.05
N SER A 99 9.56 -7.00 -2.49
CA SER A 99 8.77 -5.79 -2.25
C SER A 99 8.31 -5.13 -3.55
N LEU A 100 9.13 -5.09 -4.60
CA LEU A 100 8.76 -4.61 -5.93
C LEU A 100 7.69 -5.51 -6.58
N ALA A 101 7.83 -6.84 -6.46
CA ALA A 101 6.82 -7.76 -6.98
C ALA A 101 5.48 -7.59 -6.28
N VAL A 102 5.46 -7.45 -4.94
CA VAL A 102 4.24 -7.27 -4.16
C VAL A 102 3.56 -5.93 -4.49
N ILE A 103 4.32 -4.82 -4.52
CA ILE A 103 3.71 -3.50 -4.80
C ILE A 103 3.29 -3.38 -6.27
N GLY A 104 4.01 -3.99 -7.21
CA GLY A 104 3.59 -4.07 -8.60
C GLY A 104 2.31 -4.88 -8.79
N ALA A 105 2.17 -6.02 -8.10
CA ALA A 105 0.93 -6.79 -8.09
C ALA A 105 -0.23 -6.00 -7.45
N LEU A 106 0.03 -5.22 -6.40
CA LEU A 106 -0.92 -4.30 -5.80
C LEU A 106 -1.41 -3.26 -6.82
N ASP A 107 -0.50 -2.60 -7.54
CA ASP A 107 -0.86 -1.59 -8.54
C ASP A 107 -1.72 -2.19 -9.66
N VAL A 108 -1.40 -3.41 -10.11
CA VAL A 108 -2.20 -4.13 -11.12
C VAL A 108 -3.60 -4.44 -10.60
N ALA A 109 -3.71 -5.01 -9.39
CA ALA A 109 -5.00 -5.36 -8.79
C ALA A 109 -5.87 -4.12 -8.56
N LEU A 110 -5.27 -3.05 -8.04
CA LEU A 110 -5.96 -1.79 -7.76
C LEU A 110 -6.40 -1.08 -9.05
N THR A 111 -5.54 -1.09 -10.08
CA THR A 111 -5.90 -0.56 -11.41
C THR A 111 -7.08 -1.33 -12.00
N ALA A 112 -7.06 -2.65 -11.94
CA ALA A 112 -8.15 -3.49 -12.42
C ALA A 112 -9.45 -3.21 -11.66
N GLU A 113 -9.38 -3.03 -10.33
CA GLU A 113 -10.51 -2.66 -9.48
C GLU A 113 -11.09 -1.31 -9.89
N VAL A 114 -10.27 -0.27 -10.01
CA VAL A 114 -10.70 1.08 -10.41
C VAL A 114 -11.34 1.07 -11.80
N LEU A 115 -10.76 0.35 -12.77
CA LEU A 115 -11.32 0.26 -14.13
C LEU A 115 -12.70 -0.41 -14.15
N ARG A 116 -12.93 -1.43 -13.33
CA ARG A 116 -14.26 -2.06 -13.18
C ARG A 116 -15.23 -1.10 -12.50
N LEU A 117 -14.81 -0.48 -11.41
CA LEU A 117 -15.63 0.45 -10.63
C LEU A 117 -16.03 1.69 -11.42
N ARG A 118 -15.25 2.14 -12.41
CA ARG A 118 -15.65 3.24 -13.30
C ARG A 118 -16.99 2.95 -14.00
N ARG A 119 -17.34 1.67 -14.19
CA ARG A 119 -18.59 1.23 -14.81
C ARG A 119 -19.66 0.81 -13.79
N GLU A 120 -19.24 0.22 -12.66
CA GLU A 120 -20.16 -0.30 -11.63
C GLU A 120 -20.56 0.77 -10.60
N ASP A 121 -19.61 1.56 -10.10
CA ASP A 121 -19.78 2.63 -9.12
C ASP A 121 -18.68 3.68 -9.26
N PRO A 122 -18.87 4.71 -10.12
CA PRO A 122 -17.86 5.74 -10.38
C PRO A 122 -17.40 6.51 -9.12
N VAL A 123 -18.28 6.66 -8.13
CA VAL A 123 -17.92 7.33 -6.86
C VAL A 123 -16.92 6.50 -6.09
N THR A 124 -17.12 5.19 -6.02
CA THR A 124 -16.18 4.28 -5.39
C THR A 124 -14.84 4.23 -6.14
N ALA A 125 -14.88 4.28 -7.49
CA ALA A 125 -13.65 4.41 -8.28
C ALA A 125 -12.88 5.69 -7.90
N ALA A 126 -13.56 6.83 -7.80
CA ALA A 126 -12.95 8.11 -7.44
C ALA A 126 -12.32 8.09 -6.03
N LEU A 127 -12.94 7.40 -5.07
CA LEU A 127 -12.36 7.21 -3.73
C LEU A 127 -11.04 6.45 -3.73
N LEU A 128 -10.82 5.56 -4.68
CA LEU A 128 -9.58 4.77 -4.78
C LEU A 128 -8.48 5.44 -5.61
N LEU A 129 -8.78 6.51 -6.36
CA LEU A 129 -7.77 7.20 -7.18
C LEU A 129 -6.59 7.76 -6.38
N PRO A 130 -6.77 8.46 -5.24
CA PRO A 130 -5.65 8.93 -4.43
C PRO A 130 -4.74 7.78 -3.97
N TYR A 131 -5.34 6.63 -3.64
CA TYR A 131 -4.61 5.45 -3.25
C TYR A 131 -3.80 4.86 -4.42
N LEU A 132 -4.39 4.75 -5.61
CA LEU A 132 -3.68 4.30 -6.82
C LEU A 132 -2.49 5.21 -7.16
N VAL A 133 -2.67 6.53 -7.08
CA VAL A 133 -1.58 7.49 -7.30
C VAL A 133 -0.48 7.30 -6.27
N TRP A 134 -0.82 7.11 -4.99
CA TRP A 134 0.15 6.91 -3.93
C TRP A 134 0.92 5.60 -4.07
N THR A 135 0.27 4.49 -4.42
CA THR A 135 0.95 3.20 -4.61
C THR A 135 1.86 3.23 -5.82
N GLY A 136 1.46 3.84 -6.94
CA GLY A 136 2.33 4.06 -8.10
C GLY A 136 3.57 4.91 -7.76
N TYR A 137 3.39 5.98 -6.96
CA TYR A 137 4.50 6.77 -6.44
C TYR A 137 5.41 5.92 -5.53
N ALA A 138 4.83 5.12 -4.63
CA ALA A 138 5.58 4.23 -3.74
C ALA A 138 6.33 3.13 -4.52
N THR A 139 5.78 2.65 -5.63
CA THR A 139 6.46 1.72 -6.55
C THR A 139 7.69 2.37 -7.17
N ALA A 140 7.57 3.59 -7.68
CA ALA A 140 8.70 4.35 -8.21
C ALA A 140 9.76 4.62 -7.11
N LEU A 141 9.33 4.95 -5.90
CA LEU A 141 10.23 5.15 -4.76
C LEU A 141 10.95 3.85 -4.39
N ASN A 142 10.24 2.71 -4.32
CA ASN A 142 10.81 1.40 -4.03
C ASN A 142 11.85 0.99 -5.11
N ALA A 143 11.60 1.31 -6.37
CA ALA A 143 12.54 1.07 -7.46
C ALA A 143 13.77 2.00 -7.39
N GLY A 144 13.61 3.22 -6.87
CA GLY A 144 14.65 4.24 -6.82
C GLY A 144 15.51 4.24 -5.55
N VAL A 145 15.15 3.48 -4.50
CA VAL A 145 16.00 3.38 -3.30
C VAL A 145 17.17 2.43 -3.54
N GLU A 146 18.33 2.81 -3.02
CA GLU A 146 19.53 1.98 -3.03
C GLU A 146 19.86 1.55 -1.58
N GLU A 147 20.29 0.32 -1.40
CA GLU A 147 20.91 -0.07 -0.14
C GLU A 147 22.23 0.69 -0.04
N SER A 148 22.40 1.52 1.00
CA SER A 148 23.70 2.12 1.30
C SER A 148 24.68 0.99 1.56
N SER A 149 25.53 0.69 0.58
CA SER A 149 26.71 -0.13 0.78
C SER A 149 27.52 0.56 1.88
N ALA A 150 27.69 -0.09 3.02
CA ALA A 150 28.64 0.38 4.02
C ALA A 150 29.98 0.60 3.31
N PRO A 151 30.69 1.72 3.52
CA PRO A 151 31.98 1.90 2.92
C PRO A 151 32.86 0.74 3.37
N THR A 152 33.28 -0.05 2.39
CA THR A 152 34.30 -1.07 2.59
C THR A 152 35.52 -0.35 3.15
N GLY A 153 35.76 -0.53 4.44
CA GLY A 153 36.90 0.10 5.10
C GLY A 153 38.16 -0.19 4.34
N SER A 154 38.72 0.78 3.63
CA SER A 154 40.09 0.80 3.20
C SER A 154 40.93 0.85 4.45
N HIS A 155 41.50 -0.28 4.89
CA HIS A 155 42.63 -0.28 5.78
C HIS A 155 43.80 0.39 5.05
N PRO A 156 44.32 1.53 5.53
CA PRO A 156 45.65 1.97 5.12
C PRO A 156 46.67 1.05 5.79
N ARG A 157 47.56 0.48 5.01
CA ARG A 157 48.80 -0.15 5.48
C ARG A 157 49.77 0.93 5.95
#